data_310a327871656b6faee9f6de983c5804
#
_entry.id   310a327871656b6faee9f6de983c5804
#
_cell.length_a   1.000
_cell.length_b   1.000
_cell.length_c   1.000
_cell.angle_alpha   90.00
_cell.angle_beta   90.00
_cell.angle_gamma   90.00
#
_symmetry.space_group_name_H-M   'P 1'
#
loop_
_entity.id
_entity.type
_entity.pdbx_description
1 polymer ?
#
loop_
_entity_poly.entity_id
_entity_poly.type
_entity_poly.pdbx_seq_one_letter_code
_entity_poly.pdbx_strand_id
1 'polypeptide(L)'
;MPTAITHQLLAEEVYESLPAAARAEIFSPPLYYFGAQGPDVCFAYNPAAPADENFGRLLHTRAPLLFFRLLAAAAKGNGVVRSYALGYITHYAADTVFHPYVYAVMRAFQREGRYFHHAVEHAVDGVLLKELRGEGLFSYRLPRPRKIPAEIYAVYARYACACGREALNEATFRRAVRHYYAANALRTPFYRAVYARRAARLFSEAKQRSLRLIGIFLEEEGEGLRAEDFGRHFLTGEVAEGKNAGPGGKKSAEKNKKAEKTEKNG
;
A
#
# COMPACT_ATOMS: atom_id res chain seq x y z
N MET A 1 7.80 -0.16 1.88
CA MET A 1 6.53 -0.05 2.60
C MET A 1 6.85 0.24 4.05
N PRO A 2 6.28 1.29 4.68
CA PRO A 2 6.23 1.29 6.11
C PRO A 2 5.74 -0.09 6.52
N THR A 3 6.29 -0.69 7.56
CA THR A 3 5.83 -2.01 7.92
C THR A 3 4.42 -1.94 8.52
N ALA A 4 3.82 -3.09 8.71
CA ALA A 4 2.44 -3.23 9.16
C ALA A 4 2.06 -2.38 10.40
N ILE A 5 3.03 -2.01 11.26
CA ILE A 5 2.77 -1.21 12.46
C ILE A 5 2.47 0.25 12.11
N THR A 6 3.29 0.88 11.27
CA THR A 6 3.05 2.28 10.86
C THR A 6 1.70 2.43 10.17
N HIS A 7 1.32 1.47 9.31
CA HIS A 7 0.01 1.47 8.67
C HIS A 7 -1.12 1.35 9.69
N GLN A 8 -0.96 0.48 10.68
CA GLN A 8 -1.96 0.30 11.73
C GLN A 8 -2.11 1.54 12.61
N LEU A 9 -0.99 2.09 13.09
CA LEU A 9 -0.98 3.32 13.90
C LEU A 9 -1.62 4.49 13.15
N LEU A 10 -1.31 4.63 11.85
CA LEU A 10 -1.91 5.68 11.04
C LEU A 10 -3.43 5.49 10.91
N ALA A 11 -3.89 4.27 10.67
CA ALA A 11 -5.31 3.98 10.57
C ALA A 11 -6.05 4.27 11.89
N GLU A 12 -5.45 3.93 13.04
CA GLU A 12 -5.99 4.24 14.36
C GLU A 12 -6.13 5.76 14.57
N GLU A 13 -5.07 6.51 14.29
CA GLU A 13 -5.06 7.96 14.42
C GLU A 13 -6.01 8.67 13.43
N VAL A 14 -6.15 8.14 12.21
CA VAL A 14 -7.12 8.64 11.23
C VAL A 14 -8.54 8.36 11.71
N TYR A 15 -8.84 7.14 12.17
CA TYR A 15 -10.15 6.73 12.67
C TYR A 15 -10.64 7.67 13.78
N GLU A 16 -9.79 7.97 14.75
CA GLU A 16 -10.11 8.87 15.86
C GLU A 16 -10.31 10.33 15.41
N SER A 17 -9.67 10.72 14.30
CA SER A 17 -9.72 12.09 13.77
C SER A 17 -10.82 12.31 12.73
N LEU A 18 -11.50 11.25 12.27
CA LEU A 18 -12.59 11.37 11.31
C LEU A 18 -13.78 12.12 11.94
N PRO A 19 -14.45 13.02 11.18
CA PRO A 19 -15.75 13.55 11.55
C PRO A 19 -16.75 12.41 11.82
N ALA A 20 -17.70 12.64 12.74
CA ALA A 20 -18.67 11.61 13.15
C ALA A 20 -19.40 10.96 11.96
N ALA A 21 -19.81 11.76 10.96
CA ALA A 21 -20.47 11.29 9.76
C ALA A 21 -19.58 10.34 8.95
N ALA A 22 -18.31 10.69 8.72
CA ALA A 22 -17.36 9.84 7.99
C ALA A 22 -17.00 8.57 8.78
N ARG A 23 -16.91 8.68 10.11
CA ARG A 23 -16.65 7.52 10.99
C ARG A 23 -17.82 6.53 10.98
N ALA A 24 -19.06 7.02 10.87
CA ALA A 24 -20.26 6.18 10.77
C ALA A 24 -20.28 5.32 9.48
N GLU A 25 -19.54 5.70 8.44
CA GLU A 25 -19.35 4.91 7.23
C GLU A 25 -18.44 3.67 7.41
N ILE A 26 -17.77 3.58 8.56
CA ILE A 26 -16.94 2.42 8.93
C ILE A 26 -17.79 1.42 9.73
N PHE A 27 -18.57 0.61 9.04
CA PHE A 27 -19.44 -0.41 9.63
C PHE A 27 -18.68 -1.52 10.34
N SER A 28 -17.44 -1.77 9.93
CA SER A 28 -16.60 -2.84 10.47
C SER A 28 -15.19 -2.33 10.73
N PRO A 29 -14.88 -1.82 11.95
CA PRO A 29 -13.52 -1.43 12.30
C PRO A 29 -12.47 -2.52 12.04
N PRO A 30 -12.71 -3.83 12.28
CA PRO A 30 -11.72 -4.85 11.93
C PRO A 30 -11.40 -4.92 10.44
N LEU A 31 -12.35 -4.63 9.56
CA LEU A 31 -12.12 -4.60 8.12
C LEU A 31 -11.47 -3.29 7.67
N TYR A 32 -11.76 -2.18 8.33
CA TYR A 32 -11.03 -0.93 8.15
C TYR A 32 -9.55 -1.12 8.47
N TYR A 33 -9.21 -1.69 9.63
CA TYR A 33 -7.82 -1.97 9.98
C TYR A 33 -7.18 -3.03 9.08
N PHE A 34 -7.95 -3.97 8.56
CA PHE A 34 -7.45 -4.88 7.52
C PHE A 34 -7.16 -4.14 6.22
N GLY A 35 -8.00 -3.18 5.83
CA GLY A 35 -7.76 -2.30 4.69
C GLY A 35 -6.45 -1.51 4.83
N ALA A 36 -6.11 -1.06 6.04
CA ALA A 36 -4.85 -0.38 6.31
C ALA A 36 -3.62 -1.26 6.08
N GLN A 37 -3.74 -2.59 6.10
CA GLN A 37 -2.68 -3.49 5.65
C GLN A 37 -2.62 -3.61 4.11
N GLY A 38 -3.67 -3.15 3.43
CA GLY A 38 -3.76 -2.92 2.00
C GLY A 38 -3.24 -4.04 1.12
N PRO A 39 -2.51 -3.70 0.06
CA PRO A 39 -1.95 -4.65 -0.89
C PRO A 39 -0.77 -5.46 -0.33
N ASP A 40 -0.24 -5.10 0.85
CA ASP A 40 0.93 -5.75 1.46
C ASP A 40 0.71 -7.23 1.71
N VAL A 41 -0.51 -7.61 2.07
CA VAL A 41 -0.87 -9.02 2.24
C VAL A 41 -0.65 -9.84 0.96
N CYS A 42 -0.69 -9.18 -0.19
CA CYS A 42 -0.54 -9.81 -1.50
C CYS A 42 0.93 -10.11 -1.87
N PHE A 43 1.92 -9.55 -1.17
CA PHE A 43 3.31 -9.98 -1.35
C PHE A 43 3.51 -11.46 -1.00
N ALA A 44 2.70 -11.98 -0.06
CA ALA A 44 2.71 -13.38 0.31
C ALA A 44 1.83 -14.28 -0.57
N TYR A 45 1.19 -13.74 -1.61
CA TYR A 45 0.36 -14.52 -2.54
C TYR A 45 1.21 -15.46 -3.40
N ASN A 46 2.25 -14.92 -4.04
CA ASN A 46 3.22 -15.64 -4.85
C ASN A 46 4.66 -15.16 -4.53
N PRO A 47 5.17 -15.45 -3.32
CA PRO A 47 6.40 -14.84 -2.80
C PRO A 47 7.67 -15.23 -3.57
N ALA A 48 7.65 -16.37 -4.26
CA ALA A 48 8.76 -16.84 -5.09
C ALA A 48 8.72 -16.33 -6.53
N ALA A 49 7.66 -15.64 -6.92
CA ALA A 49 7.55 -15.09 -8.28
C ALA A 49 8.57 -13.97 -8.52
N PRO A 50 9.04 -13.79 -9.77
CA PRO A 50 9.80 -12.61 -10.17
C PRO A 50 9.12 -11.31 -9.73
N ALA A 51 9.91 -10.26 -9.54
CA ALA A 51 9.40 -9.00 -9.00
C ALA A 51 8.25 -8.39 -9.83
N ASP A 52 8.31 -8.50 -11.15
CA ASP A 52 7.30 -8.03 -12.10
C ASP A 52 6.04 -8.91 -12.15
N GLU A 53 6.11 -10.13 -11.62
CA GLU A 53 5.01 -11.07 -11.51
C GLU A 53 4.39 -11.13 -10.11
N ASN A 54 5.09 -10.61 -9.09
CA ASN A 54 4.58 -10.60 -7.73
C ASN A 54 3.33 -9.72 -7.61
N PHE A 55 2.23 -10.30 -7.12
CA PHE A 55 0.94 -9.63 -7.11
C PHE A 55 0.89 -8.43 -6.15
N GLY A 56 1.57 -8.49 -5.01
CA GLY A 56 1.71 -7.36 -4.12
C GLY A 56 2.42 -6.19 -4.80
N ARG A 57 3.52 -6.48 -5.52
CA ARG A 57 4.23 -5.45 -6.27
C ARG A 57 3.37 -4.86 -7.40
N LEU A 58 2.60 -5.69 -8.11
CA LEU A 58 1.67 -5.22 -9.13
C LEU A 58 0.72 -4.16 -8.58
N LEU A 59 0.12 -4.41 -7.42
CA LEU A 59 -0.81 -3.49 -6.75
C LEU A 59 -0.16 -2.16 -6.35
N HIS A 60 1.13 -2.16 -6.02
CA HIS A 60 1.85 -0.93 -5.65
C HIS A 60 2.34 -0.12 -6.84
N THR A 61 2.50 -0.75 -8.01
CA THR A 61 3.19 -0.12 -9.13
C THR A 61 2.34 0.08 -10.38
N ARG A 62 1.18 -0.58 -10.47
CA ARG A 62 0.37 -0.56 -11.70
C ARG A 62 -1.04 -0.05 -11.43
N ALA A 63 -1.42 0.99 -12.15
CA ALA A 63 -2.78 1.52 -12.20
C ALA A 63 -3.52 1.65 -10.84
N PRO A 64 -2.99 2.39 -9.84
CA PRO A 64 -3.63 2.52 -8.54
C PRO A 64 -5.06 3.06 -8.63
N LEU A 65 -5.30 4.04 -9.49
CA LEU A 65 -6.64 4.61 -9.71
C LEU A 65 -7.66 3.55 -10.13
N LEU A 66 -7.27 2.57 -10.96
CA LEU A 66 -8.16 1.47 -11.35
C LEU A 66 -8.58 0.66 -10.13
N PHE A 67 -7.65 0.36 -9.22
CA PHE A 67 -7.99 -0.38 -8.01
C PHE A 67 -8.97 0.41 -7.12
N PHE A 68 -8.77 1.73 -6.96
CA PHE A 68 -9.70 2.57 -6.22
C PHE A 68 -11.08 2.65 -6.86
N ARG A 69 -11.17 2.71 -8.18
CA ARG A 69 -12.46 2.67 -8.89
C ARG A 69 -13.19 1.34 -8.70
N LEU A 70 -12.47 0.23 -8.71
CA LEU A 70 -13.05 -1.09 -8.43
C LEU A 70 -13.51 -1.21 -6.96
N LEU A 71 -12.74 -0.66 -6.01
CA LEU A 71 -13.14 -0.58 -4.61
C LEU A 71 -14.40 0.27 -4.42
N ALA A 72 -14.45 1.44 -5.03
CA ALA A 72 -15.59 2.34 -4.94
C ALA A 72 -16.86 1.70 -5.52
N ALA A 73 -16.77 1.09 -6.70
CA ALA A 73 -17.88 0.36 -7.30
C ALA A 73 -18.38 -0.78 -6.41
N ALA A 74 -17.47 -1.52 -5.74
CA ALA A 74 -17.83 -2.60 -4.84
C ALA A 74 -18.33 -2.10 -3.47
N ALA A 75 -17.96 -0.90 -3.05
CA ALA A 75 -18.40 -0.27 -1.81
C ALA A 75 -19.79 0.35 -1.92
N LYS A 76 -20.29 0.60 -3.14
CA LYS A 76 -21.63 1.16 -3.37
C LYS A 76 -22.69 0.22 -2.81
N GLY A 77 -23.45 0.70 -1.82
CA GLY A 77 -24.44 -0.12 -1.11
C GLY A 77 -23.87 -1.25 -0.22
N ASN A 78 -22.54 -1.33 -0.06
CA ASN A 78 -21.88 -2.37 0.75
C ASN A 78 -20.95 -1.75 1.80
N GLY A 79 -21.47 -1.51 3.00
CA GLY A 79 -20.72 -0.91 4.10
C GLY A 79 -19.51 -1.71 4.56
N VAL A 80 -19.52 -3.03 4.35
CA VAL A 80 -18.39 -3.92 4.68
C VAL A 80 -17.21 -3.65 3.77
N VAL A 81 -17.44 -3.59 2.45
CA VAL A 81 -16.40 -3.24 1.47
C VAL A 81 -15.98 -1.77 1.63
N ARG A 82 -16.93 -0.89 1.95
CA ARG A 82 -16.64 0.52 2.24
C ARG A 82 -15.68 0.66 3.42
N SER A 83 -15.92 -0.05 4.51
CA SER A 83 -15.00 -0.06 5.65
C SER A 83 -13.58 -0.44 5.24
N TYR A 84 -13.44 -1.49 4.44
CA TYR A 84 -12.15 -1.92 3.89
C TYR A 84 -11.52 -0.86 3.00
N ALA A 85 -12.29 -0.23 2.12
CA ALA A 85 -11.81 0.81 1.19
C ALA A 85 -11.27 2.03 1.93
N LEU A 86 -11.96 2.49 2.99
CA LEU A 86 -11.51 3.61 3.82
C LEU A 86 -10.18 3.30 4.52
N GLY A 87 -9.99 2.07 5.00
CA GLY A 87 -8.71 1.61 5.52
C GLY A 87 -7.63 1.52 4.44
N TYR A 88 -7.95 1.03 3.25
CA TYR A 88 -7.01 0.96 2.13
C TYR A 88 -6.50 2.35 1.70
N ILE A 89 -7.33 3.39 1.82
CA ILE A 89 -6.92 4.77 1.60
C ILE A 89 -5.83 5.20 2.58
N THR A 90 -5.88 4.78 3.85
CA THR A 90 -4.82 5.11 4.81
C THR A 90 -3.50 4.43 4.46
N HIS A 91 -3.54 3.18 3.99
CA HIS A 91 -2.37 2.50 3.47
C HIS A 91 -1.75 3.27 2.30
N TYR A 92 -2.55 3.59 1.30
CA TYR A 92 -2.11 4.35 0.13
C TYR A 92 -1.49 5.71 0.50
N ALA A 93 -2.13 6.44 1.41
CA ALA A 93 -1.61 7.72 1.88
C ALA A 93 -0.26 7.56 2.59
N ALA A 94 -0.10 6.54 3.44
CA ALA A 94 1.17 6.23 4.09
C ALA A 94 2.25 5.95 3.05
N ASP A 95 2.01 5.03 2.15
CA ASP A 95 3.00 4.60 1.16
C ASP A 95 3.48 5.75 0.28
N THR A 96 2.56 6.55 -0.26
CA THR A 96 2.91 7.68 -1.13
C THR A 96 3.71 8.77 -0.42
N VAL A 97 3.65 8.85 0.92
CA VAL A 97 4.40 9.81 1.74
C VAL A 97 5.72 9.22 2.25
N PHE A 98 5.71 7.99 2.75
CA PHE A 98 6.90 7.40 3.39
C PHE A 98 7.93 6.85 2.41
N HIS A 99 7.53 6.23 1.30
CA HIS A 99 8.49 5.63 0.37
C HIS A 99 9.52 6.59 -0.22
N PRO A 100 9.15 7.82 -0.65
CA PRO A 100 10.15 8.79 -1.09
C PRO A 100 11.23 9.03 -0.04
N TYR A 101 10.86 9.06 1.24
CA TYR A 101 11.80 9.18 2.35
C TYR A 101 12.65 7.92 2.55
N VAL A 102 12.05 6.73 2.52
CA VAL A 102 12.78 5.46 2.64
C VAL A 102 13.88 5.38 1.58
N TYR A 103 13.55 5.66 0.33
CA TYR A 103 14.53 5.68 -0.77
C TYR A 103 15.57 6.80 -0.62
N ALA A 104 15.21 7.96 -0.07
CA ALA A 104 16.18 9.02 0.22
C ALA A 104 17.17 8.58 1.29
N VAL A 105 16.74 7.90 2.34
CA VAL A 105 17.63 7.32 3.36
C VAL A 105 18.53 6.26 2.75
N MET A 106 17.99 5.35 1.93
CA MET A 106 18.80 4.34 1.24
C MET A 106 19.93 4.97 0.41
N ARG A 107 19.62 6.00 -0.36
CA ARG A 107 20.62 6.75 -1.14
C ARG A 107 21.66 7.44 -0.25
N ALA A 108 21.22 8.10 0.82
CA ALA A 108 22.12 8.83 1.74
C ALA A 108 23.13 7.90 2.44
N PHE A 109 22.75 6.65 2.71
CA PHE A 109 23.61 5.65 3.29
C PHE A 109 24.32 4.78 2.24
N GLN A 110 24.13 5.05 0.95
CA GLN A 110 24.69 4.28 -0.18
C GLN A 110 24.41 2.77 -0.04
N ARG A 111 23.21 2.43 0.44
CA ARG A 111 22.79 1.05 0.67
C ARG A 111 21.56 0.74 -0.16
N GLU A 112 21.67 -0.33 -0.93
CA GLU A 112 20.60 -0.85 -1.78
C GLU A 112 20.09 -2.19 -1.28
N GLY A 113 18.94 -2.60 -1.81
CA GLY A 113 18.39 -3.90 -1.57
C GLY A 113 17.32 -3.96 -0.49
N ARG A 114 16.55 -5.02 -0.58
CA ARG A 114 15.34 -5.26 0.22
C ARG A 114 15.59 -5.22 1.73
N TYR A 115 16.71 -5.77 2.18
CA TYR A 115 17.02 -5.84 3.62
C TYR A 115 17.22 -4.46 4.25
N PHE A 116 17.92 -3.55 3.55
CA PHE A 116 18.13 -2.21 4.07
C PHE A 116 16.85 -1.38 3.99
N HIS A 117 16.07 -1.55 2.93
CA HIS A 117 14.72 -0.98 2.82
C HIS A 117 13.88 -1.32 4.05
N HIS A 118 13.75 -2.61 4.39
CA HIS A 118 13.02 -3.05 5.58
C HIS A 118 13.64 -2.54 6.90
N ALA A 119 14.97 -2.41 6.98
CA ALA A 119 15.60 -1.84 8.17
C ALA A 119 15.21 -0.38 8.41
N VAL A 120 15.04 0.42 7.36
CA VAL A 120 14.55 1.80 7.45
C VAL A 120 13.10 1.82 7.92
N GLU A 121 12.26 0.96 7.36
CA GLU A 121 10.85 0.85 7.70
C GLU A 121 10.64 0.39 9.15
N HIS A 122 11.39 -0.61 9.61
CA HIS A 122 11.37 -1.04 11.01
C HIS A 122 11.84 0.05 11.97
N ALA A 123 12.76 0.91 11.53
CA ALA A 123 13.15 2.06 12.33
C ALA A 123 12.00 3.07 12.48
N VAL A 124 11.25 3.30 11.40
CA VAL A 124 10.05 4.15 11.43
C VAL A 124 9.01 3.55 12.38
N ASP A 125 8.70 2.26 12.27
CA ASP A 125 7.77 1.57 13.17
C ASP A 125 8.18 1.72 14.63
N GLY A 126 9.45 1.45 14.94
CA GLY A 126 9.93 1.49 16.32
C GLY A 126 9.87 2.89 16.95
N VAL A 127 10.17 3.92 16.15
CA VAL A 127 10.10 5.31 16.60
C VAL A 127 8.64 5.73 16.82
N LEU A 128 7.77 5.51 15.83
CA LEU A 128 6.37 5.91 15.92
C LEU A 128 5.62 5.16 17.02
N LEU A 129 5.84 3.85 17.17
CA LEU A 129 5.20 3.09 18.23
C LEU A 129 5.60 3.59 19.62
N LYS A 130 6.90 3.90 19.80
CA LYS A 130 7.39 4.46 21.06
C LYS A 130 6.81 5.85 21.33
N GLU A 131 6.77 6.72 20.32
CA GLU A 131 6.28 8.09 20.46
C GLU A 131 4.76 8.16 20.69
N LEU A 132 3.99 7.35 19.97
CA LEU A 132 2.53 7.42 20.01
C LEU A 132 1.89 6.55 21.09
N ARG A 133 2.53 5.44 21.48
CA ARG A 133 1.96 4.45 22.42
C ARG A 133 2.82 4.19 23.65
N GLY A 134 4.07 4.64 23.67
CA GLY A 134 5.02 4.29 24.72
C GLY A 134 5.43 2.80 24.70
N GLU A 135 5.11 2.08 23.63
CA GLU A 135 5.28 0.63 23.51
C GLU A 135 6.55 0.26 22.75
N GLY A 136 7.04 -0.96 22.99
CA GLY A 136 8.09 -1.58 22.19
C GLY A 136 7.52 -2.45 21.06
N LEU A 137 8.34 -2.74 20.05
CA LEU A 137 7.95 -3.56 18.90
C LEU A 137 7.43 -4.96 19.28
N PHE A 138 7.86 -5.52 20.41
CA PHE A 138 7.45 -6.87 20.83
C PHE A 138 6.10 -6.94 21.53
N SER A 139 5.68 -5.86 22.20
CA SER A 139 4.41 -5.82 22.93
C SER A 139 3.22 -5.59 22.01
N TYR A 140 3.47 -4.93 20.89
CA TYR A 140 2.39 -4.57 19.96
C TYR A 140 1.88 -5.77 19.14
N ARG A 141 0.57 -5.89 19.05
CA ARG A 141 -0.12 -6.92 18.26
C ARG A 141 -1.00 -6.28 17.18
N LEU A 142 -0.80 -6.69 15.92
CA LEU A 142 -1.65 -6.24 14.82
C LEU A 142 -3.06 -6.81 14.95
N PRO A 143 -4.10 -5.97 14.91
CA PRO A 143 -5.48 -6.42 14.82
C PRO A 143 -5.68 -7.26 13.55
N ARG A 144 -6.32 -8.41 13.69
CA ARG A 144 -6.58 -9.32 12.58
C ARG A 144 -8.09 -9.53 12.43
N PRO A 145 -8.66 -9.40 11.23
CA PRO A 145 -10.07 -9.71 11.01
C PRO A 145 -10.31 -11.21 11.20
N ARG A 146 -11.41 -11.55 11.89
CA ARG A 146 -11.82 -12.96 12.05
C ARG A 146 -12.23 -13.60 10.73
N LYS A 147 -12.87 -12.83 9.86
CA LYS A 147 -13.37 -13.26 8.55
C LYS A 147 -13.09 -12.16 7.52
N ILE A 148 -12.68 -12.55 6.34
CA ILE A 148 -12.55 -11.68 5.18
C ILE A 148 -13.71 -12.01 4.23
N PRO A 149 -14.59 -11.06 3.95
CA PRO A 149 -15.70 -11.23 3.02
C PRO A 149 -15.21 -11.55 1.61
N ALA A 150 -15.98 -12.37 0.89
CA ALA A 150 -15.66 -12.75 -0.48
C ALA A 150 -15.64 -11.54 -1.44
N GLU A 151 -16.41 -10.51 -1.13
CA GLU A 151 -16.51 -9.27 -1.90
C GLU A 151 -15.16 -8.52 -1.95
N ILE A 152 -14.40 -8.51 -0.85
CA ILE A 152 -13.06 -7.92 -0.81
C ILE A 152 -12.12 -8.71 -1.73
N TYR A 153 -12.14 -10.03 -1.63
CA TYR A 153 -11.37 -10.88 -2.55
C TYR A 153 -11.75 -10.62 -4.01
N ALA A 154 -13.04 -10.48 -4.32
CA ALA A 154 -13.53 -10.24 -5.69
C ALA A 154 -12.97 -8.95 -6.30
N VAL A 155 -12.73 -7.90 -5.51
CA VAL A 155 -12.07 -6.68 -6.00
C VAL A 155 -10.65 -6.97 -6.48
N TYR A 156 -9.88 -7.71 -5.69
CA TYR A 156 -8.52 -8.11 -6.06
C TYR A 156 -8.49 -9.00 -7.32
N ALA A 157 -9.42 -9.93 -7.43
CA ALA A 157 -9.54 -10.81 -8.60
C ALA A 157 -9.89 -10.02 -9.86
N ARG A 158 -10.85 -9.08 -9.78
CA ARG A 158 -11.20 -8.18 -10.88
C ARG A 158 -10.02 -7.31 -11.31
N TYR A 159 -9.27 -6.78 -10.36
CA TYR A 159 -8.07 -6.00 -10.66
C TYR A 159 -7.01 -6.83 -11.37
N ALA A 160 -6.75 -8.06 -10.93
CA ALA A 160 -5.82 -8.96 -11.60
C ALA A 160 -6.21 -9.18 -13.07
N CYS A 161 -7.47 -9.53 -13.32
CA CYS A 161 -8.00 -9.71 -14.69
C CYS A 161 -7.89 -8.43 -15.52
N ALA A 162 -8.23 -7.27 -14.97
CA ALA A 162 -8.12 -5.98 -15.65
C ALA A 162 -6.66 -5.60 -15.98
N CYS A 163 -5.70 -6.13 -15.21
CA CYS A 163 -4.26 -6.00 -15.49
C CYS A 163 -3.72 -7.10 -16.43
N GLY A 164 -4.56 -7.93 -17.03
CA GLY A 164 -4.18 -9.02 -17.92
C GLY A 164 -3.51 -10.21 -17.21
N ARG A 165 -3.84 -10.42 -15.93
CA ARG A 165 -3.39 -11.57 -15.14
C ARG A 165 -4.52 -12.58 -14.99
N GLU A 166 -4.17 -13.83 -14.70
CA GLU A 166 -5.16 -14.83 -14.31
C GLU A 166 -5.93 -14.40 -13.05
N ALA A 167 -7.16 -14.87 -12.94
CA ALA A 167 -7.97 -14.63 -11.76
C ALA A 167 -7.26 -15.21 -10.52
N LEU A 168 -7.25 -14.43 -9.43
CA LEU A 168 -6.66 -14.90 -8.18
C LEU A 168 -7.42 -16.13 -7.66
N ASN A 169 -6.68 -17.04 -7.03
CA ASN A 169 -7.28 -18.14 -6.28
C ASN A 169 -7.60 -17.67 -4.84
N GLU A 170 -8.86 -17.77 -4.43
CA GLU A 170 -9.30 -17.31 -3.12
C GLU A 170 -8.61 -18.03 -1.95
N ALA A 171 -8.43 -19.35 -2.04
CA ALA A 171 -7.75 -20.11 -0.99
C ALA A 171 -6.29 -19.66 -0.84
N THR A 172 -5.61 -19.38 -1.95
CA THR A 172 -4.25 -18.83 -1.95
C THR A 172 -4.21 -17.42 -1.38
N PHE A 173 -5.17 -16.56 -1.72
CA PHE A 173 -5.29 -15.22 -1.13
C PHE A 173 -5.48 -15.31 0.41
N ARG A 174 -6.39 -16.15 0.89
CA ARG A 174 -6.62 -16.37 2.32
C ARG A 174 -5.38 -16.93 3.04
N ARG A 175 -4.61 -17.80 2.36
CA ARG A 175 -3.31 -18.27 2.86
C ARG A 175 -2.28 -17.15 2.92
N ALA A 176 -2.19 -16.29 1.91
CA ALA A 176 -1.30 -15.14 1.89
C ALA A 176 -1.58 -14.19 3.07
N VAL A 177 -2.85 -13.91 3.36
CA VAL A 177 -3.22 -13.11 4.53
C VAL A 177 -2.74 -13.75 5.83
N ARG A 178 -2.91 -15.07 6.01
CA ARG A 178 -2.39 -15.76 7.21
C ARG A 178 -0.88 -15.65 7.34
N HIS A 179 -0.16 -15.85 6.23
CA HIS A 179 1.32 -15.74 6.20
C HIS A 179 1.78 -14.31 6.51
N TYR A 180 1.10 -13.31 5.97
CA TYR A 180 1.40 -11.90 6.24
C TYR A 180 1.35 -11.61 7.76
N TYR A 181 0.26 -11.98 8.43
CA TYR A 181 0.13 -11.76 9.87
C TYR A 181 1.11 -12.60 10.69
N ALA A 182 1.41 -13.84 10.27
CA ALA A 182 2.41 -14.68 10.93
C ALA A 182 3.82 -14.08 10.79
N ALA A 183 4.22 -13.63 9.61
CA ALA A 183 5.49 -12.99 9.38
C ALA A 183 5.64 -11.68 10.18
N ASN A 184 4.57 -10.89 10.26
CA ASN A 184 4.55 -9.65 11.03
C ASN A 184 4.47 -9.87 12.57
N ALA A 185 4.27 -11.07 13.03
CA ALA A 185 4.43 -11.42 14.46
C ALA A 185 5.90 -11.63 14.85
N LEU A 186 6.77 -11.93 13.86
CA LEU A 186 8.22 -12.08 14.05
C LEU A 186 8.86 -10.70 13.98
N ARG A 187 9.23 -10.14 15.14
CA ARG A 187 9.82 -8.81 15.26
C ARG A 187 11.31 -8.88 15.48
N THR A 188 12.05 -7.92 14.91
CA THR A 188 13.44 -7.69 15.28
C THR A 188 13.50 -6.60 16.37
N PRO A 189 14.22 -6.82 17.48
CA PRO A 189 14.27 -5.84 18.57
C PRO A 189 15.13 -4.62 18.25
N PHE A 190 15.97 -4.73 17.22
CA PHE A 190 16.97 -3.73 16.91
C PHE A 190 16.57 -2.90 15.69
N TYR A 191 16.44 -1.60 15.90
CA TYR A 191 16.30 -0.61 14.84
C TYR A 191 17.22 0.58 15.11
N ARG A 192 17.67 1.23 14.05
CA ARG A 192 18.48 2.45 14.15
C ARG A 192 17.58 3.68 13.97
N ALA A 193 17.23 4.34 15.08
CA ALA A 193 16.37 5.53 15.07
C ALA A 193 16.88 6.64 14.13
N VAL A 194 18.19 6.66 13.82
CA VAL A 194 18.77 7.60 12.85
C VAL A 194 18.13 7.49 11.46
N TYR A 195 17.58 6.34 11.10
CA TYR A 195 16.86 6.13 9.84
C TYR A 195 15.42 6.66 9.85
N ALA A 196 14.91 7.07 11.01
CA ALA A 196 13.54 7.50 11.21
C ALA A 196 13.40 8.96 11.66
N ARG A 197 14.43 9.80 11.45
CA ARG A 197 14.46 11.20 11.94
C ARG A 197 13.28 12.06 11.52
N ARG A 198 12.58 11.72 10.45
CA ARG A 198 11.42 12.46 9.94
C ARG A 198 10.09 11.74 10.17
N ALA A 199 10.09 10.63 10.90
CA ALA A 199 8.92 9.76 11.03
C ALA A 199 7.68 10.52 11.50
N ALA A 200 7.77 11.30 12.57
CA ALA A 200 6.64 12.05 13.13
C ALA A 200 6.04 13.07 12.12
N ARG A 201 6.91 13.79 11.39
CA ARG A 201 6.45 14.74 10.36
C ARG A 201 5.73 14.02 9.22
N LEU A 202 6.32 12.94 8.70
CA LEU A 202 5.73 12.15 7.61
C LEU A 202 4.42 11.49 8.05
N PHE A 203 4.33 11.07 9.31
CA PHE A 203 3.12 10.52 9.88
C PHE A 203 1.99 11.55 9.91
N SER A 204 2.27 12.79 10.34
CA SER A 204 1.31 13.89 10.31
C SER A 204 0.85 14.19 8.88
N GLU A 205 1.77 14.23 7.92
CA GLU A 205 1.46 14.45 6.50
C GLU A 205 0.59 13.32 5.92
N ALA A 206 0.91 12.06 6.21
CA ALA A 206 0.13 10.91 5.80
C ALA A 206 -1.28 10.90 6.42
N LYS A 207 -1.40 11.32 7.70
CA LYS A 207 -2.68 11.47 8.39
C LYS A 207 -3.58 12.51 7.70
N GLN A 208 -3.06 13.70 7.43
CA GLN A 208 -3.80 14.76 6.74
C GLN A 208 -4.22 14.32 5.33
N ARG A 209 -3.30 13.66 4.61
CA ARG A 209 -3.59 13.11 3.30
C ARG A 209 -4.70 12.05 3.36
N SER A 210 -4.66 11.15 4.34
CA SER A 210 -5.70 10.13 4.54
C SER A 210 -7.07 10.75 4.76
N LEU A 211 -7.18 11.72 5.66
CA LEU A 211 -8.44 12.41 5.97
C LEU A 211 -9.01 13.10 4.72
N ARG A 212 -8.17 13.78 3.94
CA ARG A 212 -8.59 14.43 2.69
C ARG A 212 -9.07 13.40 1.66
N LEU A 213 -8.34 12.32 1.44
CA LEU A 213 -8.69 11.30 0.45
C LEU A 213 -9.95 10.53 0.85
N ILE A 214 -10.17 10.28 2.14
CA ILE A 214 -11.40 9.68 2.65
C ILE A 214 -12.59 10.60 2.38
N GLY A 215 -12.45 11.91 2.61
CA GLY A 215 -13.49 12.89 2.27
C GLY A 215 -13.87 12.81 0.79
N ILE A 216 -12.89 12.92 -0.11
CA ILE A 216 -13.11 12.81 -1.56
C ILE A 216 -13.80 11.48 -1.94
N PHE A 217 -13.34 10.36 -1.36
CA PHE A 217 -13.89 9.04 -1.67
C PHE A 217 -15.37 8.91 -1.26
N LEU A 218 -15.75 9.51 -0.14
CA LEU A 218 -17.13 9.49 0.36
C LEU A 218 -18.04 10.45 -0.42
N GLU A 219 -17.53 11.62 -0.82
CA GLU A 219 -18.30 12.62 -1.57
C GLU A 219 -18.56 12.19 -3.02
N GLU A 220 -17.57 11.64 -3.69
CA GLU A 220 -17.61 11.34 -5.12
C GLU A 220 -18.21 9.95 -5.44
N GLU A 221 -18.58 9.16 -4.44
CA GLU A 221 -19.05 7.77 -4.58
C GLU A 221 -18.27 6.93 -5.61
N GLY A 222 -17.02 7.32 -5.87
CA GLY A 222 -16.06 6.65 -6.74
C GLY A 222 -16.03 7.06 -8.20
N GLU A 223 -16.99 7.80 -8.72
CA GLU A 223 -17.01 8.22 -10.13
C GLU A 223 -16.08 9.41 -10.38
N GLY A 224 -15.97 10.33 -9.44
CA GLY A 224 -15.10 11.52 -9.51
C GLY A 224 -13.64 11.28 -9.08
N LEU A 225 -13.20 10.04 -8.84
CA LEU A 225 -11.82 9.78 -8.42
C LEU A 225 -10.81 10.19 -9.48
N ARG A 226 -9.92 11.13 -9.12
CA ARG A 226 -8.93 11.72 -10.02
C ARG A 226 -7.56 11.07 -9.87
N ALA A 227 -6.77 11.12 -10.95
CA ALA A 227 -5.41 10.59 -10.95
C ALA A 227 -4.48 11.35 -9.99
N GLU A 228 -4.66 12.66 -9.82
CA GLU A 228 -3.87 13.48 -8.88
C GLU A 228 -4.02 13.01 -7.44
N ASP A 229 -5.18 12.47 -7.08
CA ASP A 229 -5.52 12.01 -5.75
C ASP A 229 -5.21 10.53 -5.56
N PHE A 230 -5.71 9.68 -6.44
CA PHE A 230 -5.69 8.22 -6.34
C PHE A 230 -4.83 7.51 -7.39
N GLY A 231 -4.18 8.22 -8.27
CA GLY A 231 -3.34 7.68 -9.34
C GLY A 231 -1.83 7.74 -9.04
N ARG A 232 -1.43 8.11 -7.83
CA ARG A 232 -0.01 8.17 -7.48
C ARG A 232 0.59 6.78 -7.29
N HIS A 233 1.78 6.62 -7.81
CA HIS A 233 2.58 5.42 -7.62
C HIS A 233 2.99 5.29 -6.15
N PHE A 234 2.71 4.15 -5.52
CA PHE A 234 2.94 3.95 -4.09
C PHE A 234 4.42 4.14 -3.69
N LEU A 235 5.35 3.77 -4.56
CA LEU A 235 6.78 3.81 -4.25
C LEU A 235 7.44 5.17 -4.51
N THR A 236 6.94 5.97 -5.45
CA THR A 236 7.55 7.26 -5.80
C THR A 236 6.74 8.46 -5.33
N GLY A 237 5.45 8.27 -5.03
CA GLY A 237 4.54 9.34 -4.70
C GLY A 237 4.16 10.24 -5.90
N GLU A 238 4.71 9.98 -7.08
CA GLU A 238 4.41 10.72 -8.31
C GLU A 238 3.10 10.25 -8.93
N VAL A 239 2.41 11.13 -9.64
CA VAL A 239 1.23 10.74 -10.42
C VAL A 239 1.69 9.81 -11.54
N ALA A 240 1.12 8.63 -11.61
CA ALA A 240 1.39 7.70 -12.69
C ALA A 240 0.89 8.33 -14.00
N GLU A 241 1.81 8.75 -14.87
CA GLU A 241 1.46 9.25 -16.19
C GLU A 241 0.58 8.23 -16.91
N GLY A 242 -0.53 8.70 -17.46
CA GLY A 242 -1.51 7.89 -18.15
C GLY A 242 -0.97 7.27 -19.44
N LYS A 243 -0.04 6.34 -19.32
CA LYS A 243 0.24 5.39 -20.39
C LYS A 243 -0.91 4.39 -20.39
N ASN A 244 -1.80 4.59 -21.35
CA ASN A 244 -2.88 3.68 -21.70
C ASN A 244 -2.41 2.22 -21.52
N ALA A 245 -2.95 1.55 -20.50
CA ALA A 245 -2.79 0.11 -20.33
C ALA A 245 -3.70 -0.62 -21.32
N GLY A 246 -3.38 -0.51 -22.62
CA GLY A 246 -3.87 -1.43 -23.63
C GLY A 246 -2.96 -2.69 -23.66
N PRO A 247 -3.46 -3.89 -23.95
CA PRO A 247 -2.65 -5.08 -24.13
C PRO A 247 -1.86 -4.96 -25.45
N GLY A 248 -0.62 -4.43 -25.41
CA GLY A 248 0.15 -4.31 -26.67
C GLY A 248 1.41 -3.46 -26.63
N GLY A 249 2.07 -3.28 -25.52
CA GLY A 249 3.27 -2.43 -25.40
C GLY A 249 4.60 -3.17 -25.19
N LYS A 250 4.84 -4.28 -25.89
CA LYS A 250 6.21 -4.81 -26.05
C LYS A 250 6.66 -4.50 -27.47
N LYS A 251 7.34 -3.34 -27.70
CA LYS A 251 8.27 -3.07 -28.81
C LYS A 251 8.61 -1.57 -28.84
N SER A 252 9.54 -1.08 -28.01
CA SER A 252 10.34 0.13 -28.33
C SER A 252 11.61 0.32 -27.49
N ALA A 253 11.92 -0.57 -26.54
CA ALA A 253 13.14 -0.44 -25.73
C ALA A 253 14.37 -1.11 -26.38
N GLU A 254 14.20 -1.90 -27.41
CA GLU A 254 15.33 -2.62 -28.08
C GLU A 254 15.95 -1.88 -29.27
N LYS A 255 15.28 -0.85 -29.82
CA LYS A 255 15.83 -0.10 -30.97
C LYS A 255 16.89 0.94 -30.62
N ASN A 256 16.90 1.46 -29.40
CA ASN A 256 17.90 2.48 -29.01
C ASN A 256 19.25 1.92 -28.54
N LYS A 257 19.33 0.62 -28.19
CA LYS A 257 20.62 -0.03 -27.85
C LYS A 257 21.42 -0.52 -29.05
N LYS A 258 20.83 -0.57 -30.25
CA LYS A 258 21.54 -0.98 -31.47
C LYS A 258 22.13 0.19 -32.25
N ALA A 259 21.65 1.41 -32.05
CA ALA A 259 22.18 2.60 -32.72
C ALA A 259 23.50 3.11 -32.09
N GLU A 260 23.69 2.95 -30.77
CA GLU A 260 24.91 3.40 -30.09
C GLU A 260 26.14 2.47 -30.24
N LYS A 261 25.94 1.25 -30.79
CA LYS A 261 27.02 0.28 -30.99
C LYS A 261 27.67 0.36 -32.36
N THR A 262 27.12 1.13 -33.31
CA THR A 262 27.63 1.24 -34.68
C THR A 262 28.48 2.49 -34.89
N GLU A 263 28.50 3.45 -33.95
CA GLU A 263 29.33 4.66 -34.06
C GLU A 263 30.68 4.60 -33.30
N LYS A 264 31.01 3.47 -32.68
CA LYS A 264 32.30 3.29 -31.99
C LYS A 264 33.29 2.34 -32.67
N ASN A 265 33.03 1.91 -33.90
CA ASN A 265 33.98 1.14 -34.71
C ASN A 265 33.95 1.65 -36.16
N GLY A 266 34.36 2.86 -36.35
CA GLY A 266 34.67 3.47 -37.61
C GLY A 266 35.84 4.43 -37.41
#